data_b4e3a0748e9755708066b736644e4f1e
#
_entry.id   b4e3a0748e9755708066b736644e4f1e
#
_cell.length_a   1.000
_cell.length_b   1.000
_cell.length_c   1.000
_cell.angle_alpha   90.00
_cell.angle_beta   90.00
_cell.angle_gamma   90.00
#
_symmetry.space_group_name_H-M   'P 1'
#
loop_
_entity.id
_entity.type
_entity.pdbx_description
1 polymer ?
#
loop_
_entity_poly.entity_id
_entity_poly.type
_entity_poly.pdbx_seq_one_letter_code
_entity_poly.pdbx_strand_id
1 'polypeptide(L)'
;QMCIRDSLYIKDETRNPTWGHKDRLNAVLINKAMELGVPGVVYASTGNNGASGAAFAAKAGMPCVILTVKGVNKTLETFMQVYGAKLIGVKTVSERWEVLKYLVNQCGWYPATNYVVPIVGSNPWAIEGYKLIAYELYKQMDELPDKIVVPICYGDALFGIMKGFSELKEMGFINHIPQMVSVEDYGPVAK
;
A
#
# COMPACT_ATOMS: atom_id res chain seq x y z
N GLN A 1 -6.03 14.24 32.61
CA GLN A 1 -4.60 14.02 32.87
C GLN A 1 -4.22 12.67 32.25
N MET A 2 -3.52 12.72 31.15
CA MET A 2 -2.88 11.55 30.57
C MET A 2 -1.74 11.16 31.51
N CYS A 3 -1.83 10.01 32.20
CA CYS A 3 -0.71 9.48 32.95
C CYS A 3 0.36 9.05 31.95
N ILE A 4 1.43 9.82 31.85
CA ILE A 4 2.63 9.48 31.08
C ILE A 4 3.42 8.42 31.88
N ARG A 5 2.86 7.24 32.05
CA ARG A 5 3.59 6.05 32.50
C ARG A 5 3.77 5.02 31.39
N ASP A 6 3.13 5.28 30.26
CA ASP A 6 3.12 4.37 29.15
C ASP A 6 4.13 4.84 28.09
N SER A 7 4.91 3.93 27.53
CA SER A 7 5.85 4.26 26.46
C SER A 7 5.08 4.36 25.13
N LEU A 8 5.23 5.48 24.43
CA LEU A 8 4.71 5.68 23.08
C LEU A 8 5.86 5.57 22.08
N TYR A 9 5.72 4.63 21.14
CA TYR A 9 6.67 4.44 20.05
C TYR A 9 6.02 4.80 18.73
N ILE A 10 6.83 5.36 17.82
CA ILE A 10 6.38 5.68 16.45
C ILE A 10 7.19 4.83 15.47
N LYS A 11 6.48 4.00 14.68
CA LYS A 11 7.08 3.34 13.52
C LYS A 11 7.07 4.33 12.36
N ASP A 12 8.23 4.95 12.14
CA ASP A 12 8.41 6.01 11.15
C ASP A 12 8.53 5.45 9.73
N GLU A 13 7.44 5.40 8.99
CA GLU A 13 7.38 4.98 7.59
C GLU A 13 7.78 6.08 6.59
N THR A 14 8.11 7.29 7.06
CA THR A 14 8.62 8.36 6.18
C THR A 14 10.09 8.13 5.77
N ARG A 15 10.75 7.14 6.35
CA ARG A 15 12.13 6.74 6.01
C ARG A 15 12.21 5.83 4.79
N ASN A 16 11.08 5.37 4.27
CA ASN A 16 11.03 4.58 3.04
C ASN A 16 11.40 5.43 1.80
N PRO A 17 11.80 4.82 0.67
CA PRO A 17 12.31 5.50 -0.54
C PRO A 17 11.43 6.63 -1.08
N THR A 18 10.10 6.50 -1.00
CA THR A 18 9.14 7.55 -1.41
C THR A 18 8.38 8.16 -0.23
N TRP A 19 9.00 8.12 0.95
CA TRP A 19 8.53 8.73 2.19
C TRP A 19 7.15 8.24 2.67
N GLY A 20 6.81 6.99 2.39
CA GLY A 20 5.53 6.45 2.82
C GLY A 20 5.46 4.92 2.89
N HIS A 21 4.53 4.42 3.68
CA HIS A 21 4.29 2.99 3.87
C HIS A 21 3.90 2.25 2.57
N LYS A 22 3.47 2.97 1.52
CA LYS A 22 3.12 2.38 0.22
C LYS A 22 4.31 1.74 -0.49
N ASP A 23 5.52 2.08 -0.11
CA ASP A 23 6.74 1.47 -0.64
C ASP A 23 6.82 -0.03 -0.33
N ARG A 24 6.34 -0.44 0.83
CA ARG A 24 6.29 -1.85 1.23
C ARG A 24 5.39 -2.67 0.32
N LEU A 25 4.21 -2.14 0.04
CA LEU A 25 3.25 -2.72 -0.88
C LEU A 25 3.82 -2.80 -2.30
N ASN A 26 4.37 -1.69 -2.80
CA ASN A 26 4.85 -1.61 -4.18
C ASN A 26 6.14 -2.42 -4.42
N ALA A 27 6.97 -2.61 -3.42
CA ALA A 27 8.12 -3.50 -3.52
C ALA A 27 7.68 -4.94 -3.87
N VAL A 28 6.68 -5.47 -3.19
CA VAL A 28 6.16 -6.82 -3.47
C VAL A 28 5.39 -6.85 -4.79
N LEU A 29 4.56 -5.84 -5.04
CA LEU A 29 3.74 -5.76 -6.25
C LEU A 29 4.59 -5.78 -7.52
N ILE A 30 5.62 -4.95 -7.58
CA ILE A 30 6.47 -4.85 -8.77
C ILE A 30 7.27 -6.14 -8.97
N ASN A 31 7.80 -6.74 -7.91
CA ASN A 31 8.45 -8.04 -8.01
C ASN A 31 7.50 -9.13 -8.55
N LYS A 32 6.25 -9.14 -8.08
CA LYS A 32 5.25 -10.09 -8.61
C LYS A 32 4.91 -9.83 -10.08
N ALA A 33 4.79 -8.58 -10.48
CA ALA A 33 4.58 -8.21 -11.88
C ALA A 33 5.75 -8.64 -12.78
N MET A 34 6.99 -8.49 -12.32
CA MET A 34 8.19 -8.99 -13.01
C MET A 34 8.18 -10.51 -13.14
N GLU A 35 7.88 -11.23 -12.08
CA GLU A 35 7.77 -12.69 -12.06
C GLU A 35 6.76 -13.21 -13.09
N LEU A 36 5.64 -12.49 -13.25
CA LEU A 36 4.58 -12.83 -14.19
C LEU A 36 4.91 -12.43 -15.65
N GLY A 37 5.98 -11.68 -15.89
CA GLY A 37 6.38 -11.25 -17.23
C GLY A 37 5.37 -10.33 -17.92
N VAL A 38 4.60 -9.54 -17.16
CA VAL A 38 3.57 -8.65 -17.70
C VAL A 38 4.18 -7.43 -18.40
N PRO A 39 3.47 -6.81 -19.38
CA PRO A 39 4.01 -5.67 -20.14
C PRO A 39 4.18 -4.39 -19.31
N GLY A 40 3.53 -4.29 -18.17
CA GLY A 40 3.60 -3.13 -17.29
C GLY A 40 2.56 -3.17 -16.18
N VAL A 41 2.59 -2.16 -15.32
CA VAL A 41 1.67 -2.00 -14.18
C VAL A 41 0.75 -0.81 -14.37
N VAL A 42 -0.50 -0.95 -13.93
CA VAL A 42 -1.48 0.12 -14.02
C VAL A 42 -2.12 0.41 -12.65
N TYR A 43 -2.15 1.68 -12.30
CA TYR A 43 -2.67 2.20 -11.04
C TYR A 43 -3.91 3.07 -11.27
N ALA A 44 -4.91 2.94 -10.41
CA ALA A 44 -5.97 3.92 -10.23
C ALA A 44 -5.66 4.69 -8.93
N SER A 45 -4.84 5.74 -9.01
CA SER A 45 -4.38 6.45 -7.82
C SER A 45 -4.16 7.94 -8.08
N THR A 46 -4.49 8.76 -7.09
CA THR A 46 -4.23 10.20 -7.07
C THR A 46 -3.22 10.61 -6.00
N GLY A 47 -2.64 9.62 -5.29
CA GLY A 47 -1.83 9.86 -4.10
C GLY A 47 -0.58 8.99 -4.00
N ASN A 48 -0.14 8.76 -2.78
CA ASN A 48 1.13 8.10 -2.45
C ASN A 48 1.30 6.70 -3.06
N ASN A 49 0.20 5.98 -3.33
CA ASN A 49 0.31 4.66 -3.95
C ASN A 49 0.80 4.76 -5.41
N GLY A 50 0.29 5.73 -6.17
CA GLY A 50 0.78 6.00 -7.53
C GLY A 50 2.21 6.50 -7.54
N ALA A 51 2.56 7.42 -6.62
CA ALA A 51 3.91 7.96 -6.51
C ALA A 51 4.94 6.87 -6.19
N SER A 52 4.66 6.04 -5.20
CA SER A 52 5.50 4.88 -4.86
C SER A 52 5.58 3.88 -6.02
N GLY A 53 4.43 3.56 -6.62
CA GLY A 53 4.37 2.64 -7.77
C GLY A 53 5.22 3.10 -8.94
N ALA A 54 5.18 4.39 -9.28
CA ALA A 54 6.02 4.98 -10.32
C ALA A 54 7.50 4.79 -10.04
N ALA A 55 7.95 5.07 -8.79
CA ALA A 55 9.34 4.93 -8.39
C ALA A 55 9.83 3.48 -8.46
N PHE A 56 9.06 2.53 -7.94
CA PHE A 56 9.43 1.12 -7.97
C PHE A 56 9.38 0.53 -9.38
N ALA A 57 8.41 0.92 -10.20
CA ALA A 57 8.36 0.53 -11.61
C ALA A 57 9.55 1.07 -12.40
N ALA A 58 9.93 2.33 -12.21
CA ALA A 58 11.10 2.93 -12.81
C ALA A 58 12.39 2.17 -12.45
N LYS A 59 12.55 1.84 -11.15
CA LYS A 59 13.69 1.05 -10.68
C LYS A 59 13.76 -0.34 -11.32
N ALA A 60 12.62 -0.94 -11.61
CA ALA A 60 12.50 -2.25 -12.27
C ALA A 60 12.59 -2.17 -13.81
N GLY A 61 12.67 -0.97 -14.40
CA GLY A 61 12.60 -0.78 -15.85
C GLY A 61 11.23 -1.16 -16.43
N MET A 62 10.17 -1.15 -15.63
CA MET A 62 8.83 -1.58 -16.00
C MET A 62 7.95 -0.40 -16.40
N PRO A 63 7.23 -0.46 -17.52
CA PRO A 63 6.23 0.54 -17.88
C PRO A 63 5.16 0.72 -16.81
N CYS A 64 4.85 1.98 -16.46
CA CYS A 64 3.88 2.33 -15.45
C CYS A 64 2.86 3.33 -16.01
N VAL A 65 1.58 3.00 -15.90
CA VAL A 65 0.45 3.89 -16.20
C VAL A 65 -0.30 4.21 -14.93
N ILE A 66 -0.59 5.48 -14.71
CA ILE A 66 -1.36 5.96 -13.56
C ILE A 66 -2.59 6.69 -14.07
N LEU A 67 -3.74 6.14 -13.76
CA LEU A 67 -5.04 6.71 -14.09
C LEU A 67 -5.45 7.65 -12.95
N THR A 68 -5.57 8.93 -13.26
CA THR A 68 -5.94 9.97 -12.30
C THR A 68 -7.27 10.61 -12.66
N VAL A 69 -7.92 11.23 -11.68
CA VAL A 69 -9.02 12.17 -11.92
C VAL A 69 -8.49 13.60 -11.81
N LYS A 70 -9.24 14.58 -12.31
CA LYS A 70 -8.88 16.01 -12.18
C LYS A 70 -8.67 16.40 -10.71
N GLY A 71 -7.68 17.26 -10.44
CA GLY A 71 -7.43 17.81 -9.10
C GLY A 71 -6.37 17.07 -8.27
N VAL A 72 -5.53 16.26 -8.92
CA VAL A 72 -4.36 15.67 -8.26
C VAL A 72 -3.43 16.78 -7.75
N ASN A 73 -2.86 16.58 -6.57
CA ASN A 73 -1.83 17.46 -6.04
C ASN A 73 -0.65 17.55 -7.01
N LYS A 74 -0.28 18.78 -7.39
CA LYS A 74 0.75 19.04 -8.40
C LYS A 74 2.10 18.43 -8.05
N THR A 75 2.45 18.41 -6.78
CA THR A 75 3.69 17.78 -6.30
C THR A 75 3.70 16.28 -6.57
N LEU A 76 2.61 15.59 -6.26
CA LEU A 76 2.49 14.14 -6.53
C LEU A 76 2.47 13.85 -8.03
N GLU A 77 1.77 14.67 -8.82
CA GLU A 77 1.77 14.56 -10.28
C GLU A 77 3.19 14.65 -10.84
N THR A 78 3.93 15.71 -10.45
CA THR A 78 5.31 15.91 -10.86
C THR A 78 6.21 14.75 -10.43
N PHE A 79 6.03 14.27 -9.21
CA PHE A 79 6.79 13.14 -8.67
C PHE A 79 6.59 11.87 -9.52
N MET A 80 5.34 11.53 -9.84
CA MET A 80 5.04 10.39 -10.72
C MET A 80 5.67 10.53 -12.10
N GLN A 81 5.63 11.75 -12.69
CA GLN A 81 6.20 12.04 -13.99
C GLN A 81 7.73 11.97 -14.01
N VAL A 82 8.41 12.43 -12.97
CA VAL A 82 9.87 12.35 -12.85
C VAL A 82 10.37 10.91 -12.90
N TYR A 83 9.61 9.96 -12.35
CA TYR A 83 9.88 8.54 -12.46
C TYR A 83 9.43 7.90 -13.79
N GLY A 84 8.97 8.70 -14.75
CA GLY A 84 8.63 8.22 -16.09
C GLY A 84 7.26 7.55 -16.20
N ALA A 85 6.41 7.61 -15.18
CA ALA A 85 5.05 7.09 -15.27
C ALA A 85 4.22 7.92 -16.25
N LYS A 86 3.40 7.24 -17.06
CA LYS A 86 2.43 7.89 -17.94
C LYS A 86 1.14 8.16 -17.17
N LEU A 87 0.83 9.43 -16.97
CA LEU A 87 -0.41 9.85 -16.33
C LEU A 87 -1.51 10.02 -17.37
N ILE A 88 -2.64 9.38 -17.14
CA ILE A 88 -3.84 9.51 -17.95
C ILE A 88 -4.93 10.12 -17.07
N GLY A 89 -5.26 11.37 -17.34
CA GLY A 89 -6.36 12.07 -16.66
C GLY A 89 -7.70 11.67 -17.24
N VAL A 90 -8.61 11.17 -16.41
CA VAL A 90 -9.99 10.85 -16.76
C VAL A 90 -10.96 11.84 -16.09
N LYS A 91 -12.19 11.93 -16.60
CA LYS A 91 -13.17 12.89 -16.08
C LYS A 91 -13.83 12.41 -14.79
N THR A 92 -14.08 11.10 -14.69
CA THR A 92 -14.81 10.50 -13.58
C THR A 92 -14.11 9.29 -13.01
N VAL A 93 -14.50 8.92 -11.79
CA VAL A 93 -14.01 7.67 -11.16
C VAL A 93 -14.48 6.44 -11.95
N SER A 94 -15.66 6.47 -12.53
CA SER A 94 -16.19 5.39 -13.37
C SER A 94 -15.33 5.17 -14.61
N GLU A 95 -15.02 6.22 -15.37
CA GLU A 95 -14.13 6.13 -16.53
C GLU A 95 -12.75 5.56 -16.13
N ARG A 96 -12.22 5.96 -14.97
CA ARG A 96 -10.96 5.42 -14.46
C ARG A 96 -10.98 3.91 -14.33
N TRP A 97 -12.09 3.35 -13.86
CA TRP A 97 -12.26 1.91 -13.69
C TRP A 97 -12.44 1.17 -15.02
N GLU A 98 -13.16 1.79 -15.96
CA GLU A 98 -13.34 1.25 -17.30
C GLU A 98 -12.00 1.15 -18.06
N VAL A 99 -11.21 2.23 -18.03
CA VAL A 99 -9.88 2.23 -18.63
C VAL A 99 -8.96 1.22 -17.96
N LEU A 100 -9.00 1.12 -16.62
CA LEU A 100 -8.22 0.13 -15.88
C LEU A 100 -8.59 -1.29 -16.31
N LYS A 101 -9.88 -1.62 -16.35
CA LYS A 101 -10.37 -2.93 -16.81
C LYS A 101 -9.93 -3.25 -18.24
N TYR A 102 -9.98 -2.27 -19.13
CA TYR A 102 -9.53 -2.43 -20.49
C TYR A 102 -8.03 -2.79 -20.54
N LEU A 103 -7.18 -2.04 -19.87
CA LEU A 103 -5.74 -2.29 -19.83
C LEU A 103 -5.41 -3.66 -19.24
N VAL A 104 -6.12 -4.07 -18.20
CA VAL A 104 -5.92 -5.40 -17.59
C VAL A 104 -6.41 -6.51 -18.50
N ASN A 105 -7.66 -6.45 -18.95
CA ASN A 105 -8.31 -7.58 -19.61
C ASN A 105 -7.95 -7.70 -21.09
N GLN A 106 -7.65 -6.58 -21.77
CA GLN A 106 -7.38 -6.57 -23.21
C GLN A 106 -5.88 -6.39 -23.53
N CYS A 107 -5.13 -5.73 -22.65
CA CYS A 107 -3.72 -5.45 -22.90
C CYS A 107 -2.76 -6.24 -21.99
N GLY A 108 -3.28 -7.04 -21.04
CA GLY A 108 -2.49 -7.89 -20.16
C GLY A 108 -1.69 -7.13 -19.10
N TRP A 109 -2.03 -5.86 -18.82
CA TRP A 109 -1.34 -5.07 -17.81
C TRP A 109 -1.67 -5.58 -16.39
N TYR A 110 -0.70 -5.49 -15.49
CA TYR A 110 -0.91 -5.95 -14.12
C TYR A 110 -1.63 -4.88 -13.27
N PRO A 111 -2.78 -5.23 -12.64
CA PRO A 111 -3.53 -4.29 -11.84
C PRO A 111 -2.83 -4.06 -10.48
N ALA A 112 -2.34 -2.85 -10.27
CA ALA A 112 -1.69 -2.47 -9.03
C ALA A 112 -2.66 -1.94 -7.97
N THR A 113 -3.89 -1.63 -8.37
CA THR A 113 -4.99 -1.23 -7.50
C THR A 113 -6.21 -2.08 -7.81
N ASN A 114 -7.20 -2.03 -6.93
CA ASN A 114 -8.47 -2.71 -7.18
C ASN A 114 -9.12 -2.20 -8.48
N TYR A 115 -9.70 -3.08 -9.28
CA TYR A 115 -10.37 -2.77 -10.54
C TYR A 115 -11.72 -3.47 -10.70
N VAL A 116 -12.23 -4.04 -9.63
CA VAL A 116 -13.53 -4.72 -9.59
C VAL A 116 -14.47 -4.06 -8.60
N VAL A 117 -15.76 -4.29 -8.77
CA VAL A 117 -16.81 -3.82 -7.86
C VAL A 117 -17.50 -5.06 -7.27
N PRO A 118 -17.71 -5.11 -5.94
CA PRO A 118 -17.34 -4.11 -4.92
C PRO A 118 -15.83 -3.97 -4.72
N ILE A 119 -15.42 -2.81 -4.20
CA ILE A 119 -14.00 -2.57 -3.85
C ILE A 119 -13.66 -3.42 -2.63
N VAL A 120 -12.60 -4.22 -2.75
CA VAL A 120 -12.16 -5.17 -1.71
C VAL A 120 -10.73 -4.91 -1.21
N GLY A 121 -10.20 -3.71 -1.44
CA GLY A 121 -8.83 -3.37 -1.06
C GLY A 121 -7.85 -3.34 -2.23
N SER A 122 -6.57 -3.44 -1.92
CA SER A 122 -5.49 -3.44 -2.91
C SER A 122 -5.21 -4.83 -3.49
N ASN A 123 -4.17 -4.93 -4.30
CA ASN A 123 -3.71 -6.20 -4.86
C ASN A 123 -3.31 -7.19 -3.72
N PRO A 124 -3.84 -8.42 -3.71
CA PRO A 124 -3.60 -9.39 -2.62
C PRO A 124 -2.12 -9.71 -2.38
N TRP A 125 -1.32 -9.85 -3.45
CA TRP A 125 0.13 -10.08 -3.33
C TRP A 125 0.84 -8.88 -2.72
N ALA A 126 0.42 -7.69 -3.10
CA ALA A 126 1.03 -6.46 -2.63
C ALA A 126 0.84 -6.23 -1.12
N ILE A 127 -0.31 -6.62 -0.58
CA ILE A 127 -0.63 -6.51 0.86
C ILE A 127 0.38 -7.28 1.71
N GLU A 128 0.96 -8.36 1.20
CA GLU A 128 2.01 -9.13 1.88
C GLU A 128 3.23 -8.27 2.26
N GLY A 129 3.49 -7.19 1.53
CA GLY A 129 4.58 -6.26 1.84
C GLY A 129 4.44 -5.57 3.21
N TYR A 130 3.22 -5.42 3.71
CA TYR A 130 3.00 -4.80 5.02
C TYR A 130 3.37 -5.71 6.20
N LYS A 131 3.52 -7.02 6.00
CA LYS A 131 4.02 -7.94 7.03
C LYS A 131 5.40 -7.55 7.54
N LEU A 132 6.21 -6.91 6.69
CA LEU A 132 7.55 -6.45 7.06
C LEU A 132 7.51 -5.47 8.24
N ILE A 133 6.44 -4.71 8.42
CA ILE A 133 6.27 -3.82 9.58
C ILE A 133 6.25 -4.62 10.87
N ALA A 134 5.51 -5.73 10.91
CA ALA A 134 5.46 -6.61 12.08
C ALA A 134 6.82 -7.26 12.36
N TYR A 135 7.51 -7.73 11.32
CA TYR A 135 8.84 -8.35 11.45
C TYR A 135 9.90 -7.36 11.91
N GLU A 136 9.83 -6.12 11.44
CA GLU A 136 10.74 -5.07 11.88
C GLU A 136 10.45 -4.65 13.33
N LEU A 137 9.20 -4.53 13.74
CA LEU A 137 8.84 -4.26 15.12
C LEU A 137 9.36 -5.34 16.05
N TYR A 138 9.19 -6.61 15.69
CA TYR A 138 9.76 -7.73 16.45
C TYR A 138 11.28 -7.65 16.62
N LYS A 139 11.99 -7.18 15.58
CA LYS A 139 13.46 -7.05 15.62
C LYS A 139 13.95 -5.78 16.31
N GLN A 140 13.17 -4.72 16.32
CA GLN A 140 13.57 -3.38 16.78
C GLN A 140 13.19 -3.11 18.23
N MET A 141 12.30 -3.91 18.80
CA MET A 141 11.80 -3.74 20.16
C MET A 141 12.20 -4.95 21.02
N ASP A 142 12.65 -4.71 22.24
CA ASP A 142 12.96 -5.77 23.21
C ASP A 142 11.67 -6.51 23.63
N GLU A 143 10.58 -5.75 23.76
CA GLU A 143 9.24 -6.25 24.05
C GLU A 143 8.24 -5.64 23.05
N LEU A 144 7.32 -6.47 22.53
CA LEU A 144 6.26 -5.98 21.66
C LEU A 144 5.28 -5.11 22.45
N PRO A 145 4.71 -4.07 21.80
CA PRO A 145 3.73 -3.21 22.45
C PRO A 145 2.41 -3.96 22.69
N ASP A 146 1.65 -3.57 23.70
CA ASP A 146 0.31 -4.10 23.94
C ASP A 146 -0.64 -3.77 22.78
N LYS A 147 -0.48 -2.59 22.20
CA LYS A 147 -1.38 -2.07 21.16
C LYS A 147 -0.59 -1.45 20.01
N ILE A 148 -1.09 -1.67 18.80
CA ILE A 148 -0.59 -1.03 17.58
C ILE A 148 -1.74 -0.25 16.94
N VAL A 149 -1.54 1.07 16.84
CA VAL A 149 -2.51 1.99 16.25
C VAL A 149 -2.14 2.22 14.79
N VAL A 150 -3.05 1.93 13.88
CA VAL A 150 -2.83 2.04 12.43
C VAL A 150 -3.92 2.91 11.81
N PRO A 151 -3.56 3.98 11.09
CA PRO A 151 -4.53 4.73 10.29
C PRO A 151 -4.97 3.86 9.10
N ILE A 152 -6.26 3.79 8.86
CA ILE A 152 -6.83 2.96 7.80
C ILE A 152 -7.73 3.73 6.84
N CYS A 153 -7.82 3.21 5.61
CA CYS A 153 -8.83 3.55 4.62
C CYS A 153 -9.58 2.27 4.22
N TYR A 154 -8.91 1.35 3.52
CA TYR A 154 -9.45 0.03 3.19
C TYR A 154 -9.00 -1.08 4.13
N GLY A 155 -8.07 -0.80 5.05
CA GLY A 155 -7.58 -1.77 6.01
C GLY A 155 -6.38 -2.61 5.56
N ASP A 156 -5.86 -2.42 4.34
CA ASP A 156 -4.78 -3.24 3.77
C ASP A 156 -3.53 -3.31 4.66
N ALA A 157 -3.09 -2.14 5.18
CA ALA A 157 -1.92 -2.08 6.06
C ALA A 157 -2.19 -2.77 7.40
N LEU A 158 -3.35 -2.51 8.01
CA LEU A 158 -3.78 -3.15 9.25
C LEU A 158 -3.78 -4.68 9.11
N PHE A 159 -4.41 -5.18 8.03
CA PHE A 159 -4.48 -6.60 7.74
C PHE A 159 -3.09 -7.22 7.52
N GLY A 160 -2.24 -6.58 6.70
CA GLY A 160 -0.90 -7.09 6.44
C GLY A 160 -0.01 -7.13 7.69
N ILE A 161 -0.07 -6.10 8.55
CA ILE A 161 0.65 -6.06 9.82
C ILE A 161 0.16 -7.19 10.74
N MET A 162 -1.17 -7.34 10.89
CA MET A 162 -1.77 -8.41 11.69
C MET A 162 -1.34 -9.79 11.19
N LYS A 163 -1.35 -10.00 9.88
CA LYS A 163 -0.89 -11.24 9.26
C LYS A 163 0.58 -11.53 9.59
N GLY A 164 1.45 -10.52 9.55
CA GLY A 164 2.86 -10.67 9.92
C GLY A 164 3.03 -11.10 11.38
N PHE A 165 2.26 -10.55 12.31
CA PHE A 165 2.27 -11.01 13.70
C PHE A 165 1.70 -12.41 13.87
N SER A 166 0.68 -12.78 13.10
CA SER A 166 0.14 -14.14 13.11
C SER A 166 1.18 -15.16 12.70
N GLU A 167 1.92 -14.88 11.63
CA GLU A 167 3.03 -15.73 11.17
C GLU A 167 4.15 -15.83 12.22
N LEU A 168 4.55 -14.73 12.85
CA LEU A 168 5.55 -14.75 13.93
C LEU A 168 5.09 -15.63 15.12
N LYS A 169 3.81 -15.58 15.44
CA LYS A 169 3.23 -16.42 16.50
C LYS A 169 3.20 -17.90 16.12
N GLU A 170 2.77 -18.22 14.90
CA GLU A 170 2.73 -19.58 14.38
C GLU A 170 4.13 -20.20 14.31
N MET A 171 5.14 -19.41 14.00
CA MET A 171 6.56 -19.83 14.01
C MET A 171 7.17 -19.89 15.42
N GLY A 172 6.45 -19.50 16.46
CA GLY A 172 6.92 -19.55 17.84
C GLY A 172 7.87 -18.42 18.25
N PHE A 173 8.01 -17.37 17.46
CA PHE A 173 8.84 -16.21 17.80
C PHE A 173 8.21 -15.29 18.84
N ILE A 174 6.88 -15.27 18.92
CA ILE A 174 6.12 -14.46 19.88
C ILE A 174 5.02 -15.30 20.52
N ASN A 175 4.65 -14.96 21.76
CA ASN A 175 3.61 -15.67 22.51
C ASN A 175 2.21 -15.07 22.33
N HIS A 176 2.13 -13.78 22.02
CA HIS A 176 0.87 -13.05 21.82
C HIS A 176 0.98 -12.08 20.64
N ILE A 177 -0.17 -11.78 20.05
CA ILE A 177 -0.28 -10.76 19.01
C ILE A 177 -0.74 -9.45 19.66
N PRO A 178 -0.07 -8.31 19.39
CA PRO A 178 -0.52 -7.01 19.86
C PRO A 178 -1.97 -6.71 19.45
N GLN A 179 -2.70 -5.99 20.29
CA GLN A 179 -4.05 -5.53 19.95
C GLN A 179 -3.95 -4.52 18.79
N MET A 180 -4.59 -4.83 17.67
CA MET A 180 -4.66 -3.91 16.53
C MET A 180 -5.79 -2.90 16.74
N VAL A 181 -5.46 -1.62 16.63
CA VAL A 181 -6.41 -0.51 16.77
C VAL A 181 -6.43 0.28 15.47
N SER A 182 -7.60 0.38 14.84
CA SER A 182 -7.78 1.19 13.65
C SER A 182 -8.14 2.64 14.02
N VAL A 183 -7.61 3.59 13.24
CA VAL A 183 -8.03 5.00 13.28
C VAL A 183 -8.50 5.38 11.89
N GLU A 184 -9.71 5.90 11.81
CA GLU A 184 -10.40 6.20 10.56
C GLU A 184 -10.78 7.69 10.49
N ASP A 185 -10.65 8.26 9.29
CA ASP A 185 -11.02 9.66 9.02
C ASP A 185 -12.36 9.77 8.26
N TYR A 186 -12.79 8.69 7.61
CA TYR A 186 -13.95 8.68 6.71
C TYR A 186 -15.18 7.93 7.25
N GLY A 187 -15.19 7.60 8.52
CA GLY A 187 -16.27 6.85 9.18
C GLY A 187 -15.99 5.34 9.29
N PRO A 188 -16.74 4.64 10.16
CA PRO A 188 -16.39 3.30 10.58
C PRO A 188 -16.44 2.27 9.44
N VAL A 189 -15.40 1.51 9.28
CA VAL A 189 -15.34 0.33 8.40
C VAL A 189 -16.22 -0.79 8.96
N ALA A 190 -16.34 -0.89 10.27
CA ALA A 190 -17.26 -1.78 10.95
C ALA A 190 -18.55 -1.04 11.32
N LYS A 191 -19.69 -1.57 10.90
CA LYS A 191 -21.03 -1.16 11.38
C LYS A 191 -21.52 -2.17 12.40
#